data_e1196962e3fb662dfb47a5d2425e04cb
#
_entry.id   e1196962e3fb662dfb47a5d2425e04cb
#
_cell.length_a   1.000
_cell.length_b   1.000
_cell.length_c   1.000
_cell.angle_alpha   90.00
_cell.angle_beta   90.00
_cell.angle_gamma   90.00
#
_symmetry.space_group_name_H-M   'P 1'
#
loop_
_entity.id
_entity.type
_entity.pdbx_description
1 polymer ?
#
loop_
_entity_poly.entity_id
_entity_poly.type
_entity_poly.pdbx_seq_one_letter_code
_entity_poly.pdbx_strand_id
1 'polypeptide(L)'
;MGNRPFGDRLHHEINEDRYAVASTLLLTAPETPLLFMGQEFAASTPFLYFTDHPEELGRLVTQGRREEFSGFRAFHDPSLRETIPDPQAESTFLASKLDLTERALNAGIYELYRELLALRSHDEVFQHNERSHTRATALTAQMIGVHRWWGNEHRLVLANLGPAVSLPVFANPALAAVRARPWHRIFSTAEPRLGGNGRHPEVVGAGPSRVVYVPARTAAIWRIEG
;
A
#
# COMPACT_ATOMS: atom_id res chain seq x y z
N MET A 1 -3.67 -1.80 -12.72
CA MET A 1 -2.62 -1.61 -13.73
C MET A 1 -3.12 -1.84 -15.14
N GLY A 2 -3.62 -2.99 -15.52
CA GLY A 2 -4.06 -3.25 -16.89
C GLY A 2 -5.11 -2.29 -17.48
N ASN A 3 -5.81 -1.55 -16.67
CA ASN A 3 -6.80 -0.54 -17.07
C ASN A 3 -6.24 0.89 -17.13
N ARG A 4 -4.91 1.08 -17.02
CA ARG A 4 -4.25 2.38 -17.24
C ARG A 4 -3.62 2.42 -18.63
N PRO A 5 -3.79 3.51 -19.40
CA PRO A 5 -3.34 3.56 -20.81
C PRO A 5 -1.82 3.39 -20.95
N PHE A 6 -1.04 3.92 -20.02
CA PHE A 6 0.43 3.87 -20.01
C PHE A 6 1.01 2.92 -18.95
N GLY A 7 0.18 2.07 -18.35
CA GLY A 7 0.64 1.05 -17.42
C GLY A 7 1.25 1.57 -16.11
N ASP A 8 0.89 2.80 -15.70
CA ASP A 8 1.44 3.45 -14.52
C ASP A 8 1.20 2.63 -13.26
N ARG A 9 2.20 2.63 -12.38
CA ARG A 9 2.15 1.97 -11.08
C ARG A 9 1.79 2.98 -9.99
N LEU A 10 1.27 2.51 -8.84
CA LEU A 10 0.86 3.40 -7.75
C LEU A 10 2.02 4.30 -7.27
N HIS A 11 3.24 3.77 -7.16
CA HIS A 11 4.39 4.54 -6.72
C HIS A 11 4.90 5.57 -7.75
N HIS A 12 4.42 5.54 -9.00
CA HIS A 12 4.65 6.63 -9.96
C HIS A 12 3.78 7.86 -9.66
N GLU A 13 2.65 7.67 -8.98
CA GLU A 13 1.64 8.70 -8.71
C GLU A 13 1.75 9.31 -7.31
N ILE A 14 2.41 8.60 -6.37
CA ILE A 14 2.54 9.02 -4.98
C ILE A 14 3.99 8.94 -4.53
N ASN A 15 4.34 9.67 -3.48
CA ASN A 15 5.68 9.58 -2.89
C ASN A 15 5.91 8.25 -2.16
N GLU A 16 7.17 7.91 -1.97
CA GLU A 16 7.63 6.64 -1.38
C GLU A 16 7.07 6.43 0.03
N ASP A 17 7.04 7.47 0.88
CA ASP A 17 6.47 7.39 2.23
C ASP A 17 5.01 6.93 2.19
N ARG A 18 4.18 7.54 1.32
CA ARG A 18 2.77 7.14 1.16
C ARG A 18 2.63 5.74 0.59
N TYR A 19 3.55 5.37 -0.29
CA TYR A 19 3.58 4.01 -0.85
C TYR A 19 3.85 2.97 0.24
N ALA A 20 4.80 3.23 1.14
CA ALA A 20 5.08 2.37 2.29
C ALA A 20 3.87 2.25 3.23
N VAL A 21 3.16 3.37 3.50
CA VAL A 21 1.92 3.36 4.29
C VAL A 21 0.82 2.54 3.63
N ALA A 22 0.59 2.72 2.32
CA ALA A 22 -0.42 1.98 1.56
C ALA A 22 -0.10 0.48 1.52
N SER A 23 1.17 0.11 1.34
CA SER A 23 1.65 -1.28 1.37
C SER A 23 1.44 -1.92 2.75
N THR A 24 1.65 -1.16 3.83
CA THR A 24 1.38 -1.61 5.20
C THR A 24 -0.10 -1.93 5.38
N LEU A 25 -1.01 -1.04 4.94
CA LEU A 25 -2.46 -1.29 5.00
C LEU A 25 -2.85 -2.53 4.19
N LEU A 26 -2.34 -2.67 2.96
CA LEU A 26 -2.62 -3.82 2.09
C LEU A 26 -2.23 -5.14 2.75
N LEU A 27 -1.02 -5.21 3.31
CA LEU A 27 -0.46 -6.46 3.83
C LEU A 27 -0.93 -6.80 5.25
N THR A 28 -1.50 -5.84 5.99
CA THR A 28 -2.07 -6.07 7.32
C THR A 28 -3.60 -6.20 7.32
N ALA A 29 -4.25 -5.98 6.19
CA ALA A 29 -5.69 -6.21 6.02
C ALA A 29 -6.05 -7.70 6.15
N PRO A 30 -7.28 -8.05 6.57
CA PRO A 30 -7.71 -9.45 6.67
C PRO A 30 -7.85 -10.13 5.30
N GLU A 31 -8.09 -9.38 4.25
CA GLU A 31 -8.23 -9.90 2.89
C GLU A 31 -6.92 -10.49 2.37
N THR A 32 -7.01 -11.49 1.50
CA THR A 32 -5.85 -12.03 0.78
C THR A 32 -5.29 -10.95 -0.14
N PRO A 33 -4.04 -10.51 0.06
CA PRO A 33 -3.45 -9.46 -0.78
C PRO A 33 -3.13 -9.99 -2.17
N LEU A 34 -3.49 -9.23 -3.20
CA LEU A 34 -3.03 -9.44 -4.56
C LEU A 34 -1.87 -8.50 -4.83
N LEU A 35 -0.67 -9.05 -4.96
CA LEU A 35 0.53 -8.30 -5.32
C LEU A 35 0.77 -8.41 -6.82
N PHE A 36 0.96 -7.27 -7.47
CA PHE A 36 1.35 -7.26 -8.87
C PHE A 36 2.87 -7.31 -9.00
N MET A 37 3.38 -8.09 -9.94
CA MET A 37 4.81 -8.29 -10.16
C MET A 37 5.58 -6.96 -10.22
N GLY A 38 6.66 -6.86 -9.48
CA GLY A 38 7.49 -5.65 -9.36
C GLY A 38 6.95 -4.63 -8.35
N GLN A 39 5.76 -4.85 -7.76
CA GLN A 39 5.23 -3.99 -6.72
C GLN A 39 6.10 -4.05 -5.46
N GLU A 40 6.62 -5.22 -5.13
CA GLU A 40 7.41 -5.52 -3.95
C GLU A 40 8.78 -4.82 -3.91
N PHE A 41 9.23 -4.28 -5.03
CA PHE A 41 10.46 -3.47 -5.10
C PHE A 41 10.26 -2.15 -5.87
N ALA A 42 9.02 -1.69 -6.00
CA ALA A 42 8.67 -0.45 -6.69
C ALA A 42 9.32 -0.34 -8.08
N ALA A 43 9.13 -1.38 -8.93
CA ALA A 43 9.70 -1.45 -10.27
C ALA A 43 9.40 -0.19 -11.08
N SER A 44 10.44 0.42 -11.68
CA SER A 44 10.30 1.64 -12.51
C SER A 44 9.57 1.39 -13.82
N THR A 45 9.68 0.16 -14.36
CA THR A 45 9.00 -0.25 -15.58
C THR A 45 7.48 -0.17 -15.46
N PRO A 46 6.78 0.51 -16.38
CA PRO A 46 5.32 0.45 -16.46
C PRO A 46 4.88 -0.99 -16.80
N PHE A 47 3.60 -1.28 -16.61
CA PHE A 47 3.02 -2.51 -17.13
C PHE A 47 1.99 -2.16 -18.18
N LEU A 48 2.42 -2.15 -19.43
CA LEU A 48 1.58 -1.92 -20.59
C LEU A 48 0.72 -3.16 -20.87
N TYR A 49 -0.44 -2.93 -21.44
CA TYR A 49 -1.26 -4.04 -21.93
C TYR A 49 -0.67 -4.53 -23.27
N PHE A 50 -0.31 -5.80 -23.33
CA PHE A 50 0.24 -6.43 -24.53
C PHE A 50 -0.43 -7.77 -24.81
N THR A 51 -0.46 -8.15 -26.10
CA THR A 51 -1.06 -9.38 -26.60
C THR A 51 -0.25 -9.91 -27.78
N ASP A 52 -0.46 -11.19 -28.09
CA ASP A 52 0.10 -11.85 -29.28
C ASP A 52 -1.04 -12.63 -29.94
N HIS A 53 -1.83 -11.94 -30.76
CA HIS A 53 -2.97 -12.48 -31.48
C HIS A 53 -2.69 -12.55 -33.00
N PRO A 54 -3.40 -13.40 -33.76
CA PRO A 54 -3.40 -13.31 -35.22
C PRO A 54 -3.77 -11.90 -35.69
N GLU A 55 -3.24 -11.50 -36.85
CA GLU A 55 -3.27 -10.11 -37.35
C GLU A 55 -4.65 -9.44 -37.27
N GLU A 56 -5.71 -10.12 -37.73
CA GLU A 56 -7.07 -9.55 -37.72
C GLU A 56 -7.57 -9.26 -36.29
N LEU A 57 -7.42 -10.23 -35.38
CA LEU A 57 -7.83 -10.06 -33.97
C LEU A 57 -6.94 -9.02 -33.28
N GLY A 58 -5.63 -9.04 -33.54
CA GLY A 58 -4.69 -8.05 -32.99
C GLY A 58 -5.06 -6.62 -33.34
N ARG A 59 -5.45 -6.36 -34.60
CA ARG A 59 -5.92 -5.06 -35.05
C ARG A 59 -7.18 -4.62 -34.29
N LEU A 60 -8.14 -5.53 -34.09
CA LEU A 60 -9.36 -5.25 -33.30
C LEU A 60 -9.05 -4.97 -31.83
N VAL A 61 -8.11 -5.70 -31.25
CA VAL A 61 -7.66 -5.50 -29.86
C VAL A 61 -7.00 -4.12 -29.70
N THR A 62 -6.13 -3.71 -30.62
CA THR A 62 -5.50 -2.38 -30.62
C THR A 62 -6.53 -1.28 -30.72
N GLN A 63 -7.50 -1.41 -31.63
CA GLN A 63 -8.58 -0.46 -31.78
C GLN A 63 -9.43 -0.40 -30.51
N GLY A 64 -9.88 -1.55 -30.00
CA GLY A 64 -10.68 -1.65 -28.78
C GLY A 64 -9.97 -1.04 -27.56
N ARG A 65 -8.65 -1.26 -27.45
CA ARG A 65 -7.85 -0.67 -26.36
C ARG A 65 -7.82 0.85 -26.42
N ARG A 66 -7.70 1.44 -27.58
CA ARG A 66 -7.72 2.91 -27.77
C ARG A 66 -9.13 3.48 -27.51
N GLU A 67 -10.18 2.79 -27.93
CA GLU A 67 -11.56 3.19 -27.69
C GLU A 67 -11.94 3.11 -26.19
N GLU A 68 -11.42 2.15 -25.42
CA GLU A 68 -11.66 2.01 -23.99
C GLU A 68 -11.40 3.32 -23.23
N PHE A 69 -10.42 4.11 -23.66
CA PHE A 69 -10.05 5.37 -23.02
C PHE A 69 -10.77 6.60 -23.58
N SER A 70 -11.62 6.45 -24.62
CA SER A 70 -12.31 7.57 -25.25
C SER A 70 -13.23 8.35 -24.27
N GLY A 71 -13.75 7.68 -23.24
CA GLY A 71 -14.57 8.28 -22.19
C GLY A 71 -13.79 9.12 -21.17
N PHE A 72 -12.47 9.06 -21.16
CA PHE A 72 -11.67 9.86 -20.23
C PHE A 72 -11.33 11.22 -20.86
N ARG A 73 -11.53 12.30 -20.11
CA ARG A 73 -11.30 13.69 -20.58
C ARG A 73 -9.93 13.89 -21.24
N ALA A 74 -8.90 13.24 -20.69
CA ALA A 74 -7.53 13.30 -21.24
C ALA A 74 -7.39 12.67 -22.63
N PHE A 75 -8.32 11.84 -23.06
CA PHE A 75 -8.28 11.08 -24.32
C PHE A 75 -9.51 11.37 -25.22
N HIS A 76 -10.21 12.49 -25.02
CA HIS A 76 -11.28 12.93 -25.93
C HIS A 76 -10.74 13.20 -27.33
N ASP A 77 -9.50 13.73 -27.45
CA ASP A 77 -8.83 13.93 -28.73
C ASP A 77 -8.37 12.56 -29.30
N PRO A 78 -8.82 12.18 -30.51
CA PRO A 78 -8.37 10.94 -31.17
C PRO A 78 -6.85 10.82 -31.31
N SER A 79 -6.14 11.93 -31.56
CA SER A 79 -4.68 11.92 -31.73
C SER A 79 -3.96 11.51 -30.45
N LEU A 80 -4.49 11.84 -29.28
CA LEU A 80 -3.93 11.41 -28.00
C LEU A 80 -4.14 9.92 -27.73
N ARG A 81 -5.23 9.33 -28.26
CA ARG A 81 -5.46 7.88 -28.16
C ARG A 81 -4.47 7.07 -28.98
N GLU A 82 -3.95 7.64 -30.08
CA GLU A 82 -2.91 7.01 -30.89
C GLU A 82 -1.57 6.91 -30.17
N THR A 83 -1.33 7.73 -29.12
CA THR A 83 -0.12 7.63 -28.28
C THR A 83 -0.16 6.43 -27.33
N ILE A 84 -1.33 5.81 -27.12
CA ILE A 84 -1.46 4.58 -26.31
C ILE A 84 -0.69 3.47 -27.03
N PRO A 85 0.25 2.79 -26.34
CA PRO A 85 1.06 1.75 -26.95
C PRO A 85 0.22 0.67 -27.62
N ASP A 86 0.67 0.23 -28.79
CA ASP A 86 0.01 -0.86 -29.52
C ASP A 86 0.22 -2.18 -28.76
N PRO A 87 -0.85 -2.85 -28.30
CA PRO A 87 -0.75 -4.13 -27.60
C PRO A 87 -0.04 -5.24 -28.40
N GLN A 88 -0.09 -5.19 -29.73
CA GLN A 88 0.51 -6.19 -30.61
C GLN A 88 1.98 -5.93 -30.94
N ALA A 89 2.51 -4.75 -30.58
CA ALA A 89 3.90 -4.43 -30.82
C ALA A 89 4.80 -5.17 -29.81
N GLU A 90 5.82 -5.88 -30.31
CA GLU A 90 6.83 -6.52 -29.45
C GLU A 90 7.48 -5.51 -28.48
N SER A 91 7.68 -4.26 -28.92
CA SER A 91 8.22 -3.18 -28.10
C SER A 91 7.36 -2.90 -26.85
N THR A 92 6.04 -3.08 -26.91
CA THR A 92 5.13 -2.92 -25.77
C THR A 92 5.36 -4.00 -24.70
N PHE A 93 5.56 -5.24 -25.14
CA PHE A 93 5.97 -6.34 -24.26
C PHE A 93 7.36 -6.08 -23.65
N LEU A 94 8.35 -5.72 -24.46
CA LEU A 94 9.71 -5.48 -24.01
C LEU A 94 9.79 -4.33 -23.00
N ALA A 95 9.02 -3.25 -23.21
CA ALA A 95 8.92 -2.12 -22.28
C ALA A 95 8.24 -2.49 -20.94
N SER A 96 7.50 -3.61 -20.88
CA SER A 96 6.83 -4.10 -19.68
C SER A 96 7.66 -5.09 -18.87
N LYS A 97 8.83 -5.51 -19.39
CA LYS A 97 9.72 -6.46 -18.71
C LYS A 97 10.36 -5.82 -17.47
N LEU A 98 10.31 -6.54 -16.35
CA LEU A 98 10.93 -6.09 -15.11
C LEU A 98 12.46 -6.16 -15.20
N ASP A 99 13.12 -5.13 -14.67
CA ASP A 99 14.54 -5.18 -14.32
C ASP A 99 14.68 -5.63 -12.86
N LEU A 100 15.10 -6.88 -12.66
CA LEU A 100 15.27 -7.44 -11.32
C LEU A 100 16.46 -6.86 -10.55
N THR A 101 17.35 -6.13 -11.19
CA THR A 101 18.45 -5.43 -10.52
C THR A 101 17.94 -4.30 -9.62
N GLU A 102 16.75 -3.76 -9.93
CA GLU A 102 16.08 -2.73 -9.12
C GLU A 102 15.74 -3.20 -7.69
N ARG A 103 15.71 -4.50 -7.41
CA ARG A 103 15.57 -5.02 -6.03
C ARG A 103 16.69 -4.53 -5.12
N ALA A 104 17.89 -4.42 -5.65
CA ALA A 104 19.03 -3.92 -4.90
C ALA A 104 19.00 -2.38 -4.79
N LEU A 105 18.54 -1.68 -5.82
CA LEU A 105 18.41 -0.23 -5.83
C LEU A 105 17.32 0.24 -4.86
N ASN A 106 16.21 -0.48 -4.82
CA ASN A 106 15.04 -0.20 -3.98
C ASN A 106 14.98 -1.15 -2.76
N ALA A 107 16.14 -1.46 -2.17
CA ALA A 107 16.27 -2.43 -1.09
C ALA A 107 15.37 -2.12 0.12
N GLY A 108 15.12 -0.85 0.43
CA GLY A 108 14.23 -0.42 1.51
C GLY A 108 12.77 -0.87 1.29
N ILE A 109 12.23 -0.66 0.12
CA ILE A 109 10.87 -1.10 -0.22
C ILE A 109 10.82 -2.65 -0.30
N TYR A 110 11.84 -3.28 -0.85
CA TYR A 110 11.88 -4.74 -0.91
C TYR A 110 11.89 -5.38 0.50
N GLU A 111 12.66 -4.81 1.42
CA GLU A 111 12.70 -5.26 2.81
C GLU A 111 11.38 -4.98 3.55
N LEU A 112 10.72 -3.83 3.27
CA LEU A 112 9.40 -3.51 3.79
C LEU A 112 8.39 -4.63 3.45
N TYR A 113 8.34 -5.07 2.20
CA TYR A 113 7.45 -6.16 1.79
C TYR A 113 7.82 -7.49 2.46
N ARG A 114 9.12 -7.80 2.57
CA ARG A 114 9.58 -9.03 3.25
C ARG A 114 9.12 -9.07 4.71
N GLU A 115 9.27 -7.96 5.44
CA GLU A 115 8.86 -7.90 6.85
C GLU A 115 7.35 -7.98 7.02
N LEU A 116 6.60 -7.24 6.23
CA LEU A 116 5.13 -7.26 6.30
C LEU A 116 4.57 -8.63 5.91
N LEU A 117 5.15 -9.32 4.93
CA LEU A 117 4.79 -10.69 4.57
C LEU A 117 5.19 -11.68 5.68
N ALA A 118 6.33 -11.49 6.32
CA ALA A 118 6.74 -12.28 7.47
C ALA A 118 5.79 -12.08 8.66
N LEU A 119 5.41 -10.85 8.97
CA LEU A 119 4.36 -10.57 9.98
C LEU A 119 3.05 -11.27 9.61
N ARG A 120 2.61 -11.14 8.36
CA ARG A 120 1.38 -11.79 7.91
C ARG A 120 1.41 -13.31 8.05
N SER A 121 2.58 -13.94 7.86
CA SER A 121 2.74 -15.39 7.89
C SER A 121 2.98 -15.96 9.29
N HIS A 122 3.53 -15.19 10.21
CA HIS A 122 4.00 -15.70 11.50
C HIS A 122 3.37 -15.01 12.71
N ASP A 123 2.76 -13.82 12.56
CA ASP A 123 2.12 -13.14 13.67
C ASP A 123 0.75 -13.77 13.94
N GLU A 124 0.49 -14.09 15.19
CA GLU A 124 -0.69 -14.84 15.65
C GLU A 124 -2.02 -14.19 15.26
N VAL A 125 -2.06 -12.84 15.14
CA VAL A 125 -3.27 -12.12 14.72
C VAL A 125 -3.35 -12.00 13.20
N PHE A 126 -2.23 -11.73 12.52
CA PHE A 126 -2.25 -11.47 11.09
C PHE A 126 -2.41 -12.74 10.23
N GLN A 127 -2.17 -13.93 10.79
CA GLN A 127 -2.44 -15.21 10.11
C GLN A 127 -3.94 -15.45 9.85
N HIS A 128 -4.82 -14.84 10.66
CA HIS A 128 -6.25 -15.05 10.58
C HIS A 128 -6.92 -14.01 9.67
N ASN A 129 -7.80 -14.48 8.79
CA ASN A 129 -8.41 -13.64 7.74
C ASN A 129 -9.88 -13.28 8.03
N GLU A 130 -10.35 -13.52 9.26
CA GLU A 130 -11.73 -13.26 9.65
C GLU A 130 -12.00 -11.76 9.83
N ARG A 131 -12.89 -11.22 9.01
CA ARG A 131 -13.31 -9.81 9.08
C ARG A 131 -13.99 -9.45 10.41
N SER A 132 -14.64 -10.42 11.06
CA SER A 132 -15.28 -10.23 12.37
C SER A 132 -14.29 -9.84 13.48
N HIS A 133 -13.02 -10.16 13.31
CA HIS A 133 -11.90 -9.82 14.19
C HIS A 133 -11.09 -8.63 13.71
N THR A 134 -11.70 -7.75 12.90
CA THR A 134 -11.07 -6.54 12.37
C THR A 134 -12.02 -5.35 12.46
N ARG A 135 -11.51 -4.22 12.96
CA ARG A 135 -12.22 -2.93 12.95
C ARG A 135 -11.31 -1.87 12.34
N ALA A 136 -11.70 -1.34 11.20
CA ALA A 136 -11.05 -0.18 10.58
C ALA A 136 -11.86 1.08 10.85
N THR A 137 -11.18 2.17 11.18
CA THR A 137 -11.81 3.46 11.49
C THR A 137 -10.96 4.61 10.98
N ALA A 138 -11.57 5.61 10.36
CA ALA A 138 -10.92 6.88 10.09
C ALA A 138 -10.69 7.63 11.41
N LEU A 139 -9.43 7.86 11.74
CA LEU A 139 -9.03 8.62 12.95
C LEU A 139 -8.94 10.12 12.66
N THR A 140 -8.56 10.46 11.43
CA THR A 140 -8.60 11.81 10.85
C THR A 140 -8.99 11.71 9.37
N ALA A 141 -9.06 12.82 8.66
CA ALA A 141 -9.30 12.83 7.21
C ALA A 141 -8.24 12.06 6.39
N GLN A 142 -7.04 11.87 6.96
CA GLN A 142 -5.90 11.24 6.27
C GLN A 142 -5.22 10.14 7.09
N MET A 143 -5.84 9.67 8.17
CA MET A 143 -5.30 8.63 9.03
C MET A 143 -6.32 7.55 9.31
N ILE A 144 -5.92 6.31 9.12
CA ILE A 144 -6.71 5.10 9.38
C ILE A 144 -6.10 4.34 10.56
N GLY A 145 -6.95 3.93 11.50
CA GLY A 145 -6.63 2.95 12.52
C GLY A 145 -7.27 1.60 12.17
N VAL A 146 -6.50 0.53 12.18
CA VAL A 146 -7.00 -0.84 12.01
C VAL A 146 -6.65 -1.63 13.26
N HIS A 147 -7.67 -2.00 14.01
CA HIS A 147 -7.54 -2.89 15.15
C HIS A 147 -7.94 -4.31 14.72
N ARG A 148 -7.02 -5.25 14.89
CA ARG A 148 -7.23 -6.68 14.66
C ARG A 148 -6.96 -7.46 15.94
N TRP A 149 -7.67 -8.57 16.13
CA TRP A 149 -7.49 -9.41 17.31
C TRP A 149 -7.77 -10.88 17.00
N TRP A 150 -7.14 -11.75 17.78
CA TRP A 150 -7.41 -13.18 17.80
C TRP A 150 -7.22 -13.68 19.23
N GLY A 151 -8.25 -14.29 19.82
CA GLY A 151 -8.24 -14.57 21.26
C GLY A 151 -7.99 -13.31 22.09
N ASN A 152 -6.95 -13.34 22.92
CA ASN A 152 -6.52 -12.21 23.75
C ASN A 152 -5.42 -11.35 23.09
N GLU A 153 -4.93 -11.78 21.93
CA GLU A 153 -3.90 -11.05 21.19
C GLU A 153 -4.51 -9.94 20.35
N HIS A 154 -3.94 -8.74 20.43
CA HIS A 154 -4.41 -7.58 19.69
C HIS A 154 -3.28 -6.91 18.93
N ARG A 155 -3.60 -6.42 17.73
CA ARG A 155 -2.71 -5.58 16.91
C ARG A 155 -3.43 -4.30 16.52
N LEU A 156 -2.72 -3.18 16.65
CA LEU A 156 -3.21 -1.89 16.19
C LEU A 156 -2.28 -1.37 15.11
N VAL A 157 -2.80 -1.19 13.91
CA VAL A 157 -2.12 -0.51 12.81
C VAL A 157 -2.60 0.92 12.77
N LEU A 158 -1.69 1.89 12.84
CA LEU A 158 -1.97 3.30 12.60
C LEU A 158 -1.26 3.71 11.31
N ALA A 159 -2.04 4.11 10.31
CA ALA A 159 -1.57 4.46 8.98
C ALA A 159 -1.91 5.92 8.68
N ASN A 160 -0.93 6.80 8.75
CA ASN A 160 -1.08 8.22 8.46
C ASN A 160 -0.58 8.56 7.05
N LEU A 161 -1.47 8.95 6.16
CA LEU A 161 -1.16 9.38 4.78
C LEU A 161 -0.96 10.89 4.66
N GLY A 162 -1.21 11.63 5.76
CA GLY A 162 -1.17 13.09 5.81
C GLY A 162 -0.02 13.68 6.62
N PRO A 163 -0.19 14.91 7.10
CA PRO A 163 0.75 15.56 8.00
C PRO A 163 0.84 14.85 9.35
N ALA A 164 1.85 15.20 10.16
CA ALA A 164 1.99 14.67 11.51
C ALA A 164 0.75 14.99 12.37
N VAL A 165 0.39 14.07 13.24
CA VAL A 165 -0.79 14.20 14.10
C VAL A 165 -0.53 13.66 15.50
N SER A 166 -1.11 14.32 16.50
CA SER A 166 -1.18 13.84 17.87
C SER A 166 -2.64 13.50 18.22
N LEU A 167 -2.90 12.27 18.61
CA LEU A 167 -4.23 11.79 18.94
C LEU A 167 -4.36 11.49 20.43
N PRO A 168 -5.32 12.08 21.13
CA PRO A 168 -5.63 11.72 22.51
C PRO A 168 -6.26 10.31 22.54
N VAL A 169 -5.54 9.35 23.13
CA VAL A 169 -5.92 7.93 23.06
C VAL A 169 -7.24 7.66 23.82
N PHE A 170 -7.40 8.24 25.01
CA PHE A 170 -8.59 8.01 25.83
C PHE A 170 -9.84 8.74 25.33
N ALA A 171 -9.68 9.90 24.74
CA ALA A 171 -10.79 10.67 24.19
C ALA A 171 -11.29 10.15 22.82
N ASN A 172 -10.52 9.28 22.15
CA ASN A 172 -10.88 8.76 20.85
C ASN A 172 -11.72 7.47 20.98
N PRO A 173 -13.02 7.49 20.62
CA PRO A 173 -13.89 6.30 20.71
C PRO A 173 -13.38 5.11 19.88
N ALA A 174 -12.68 5.36 18.77
CA ALA A 174 -12.13 4.31 17.92
C ALA A 174 -11.02 3.48 18.60
N LEU A 175 -10.37 4.06 19.61
CA LEU A 175 -9.31 3.40 20.39
C LEU A 175 -9.81 2.81 21.72
N ALA A 176 -11.11 2.83 21.96
CA ALA A 176 -11.71 2.41 23.26
C ALA A 176 -11.30 0.98 23.68
N ALA A 177 -11.19 0.06 22.73
CA ALA A 177 -10.85 -1.35 23.01
C ALA A 177 -9.38 -1.54 23.45
N VAL A 178 -8.49 -0.61 23.11
CA VAL A 178 -7.05 -0.75 23.32
C VAL A 178 -6.44 0.35 24.22
N ARG A 179 -7.19 1.41 24.52
CA ARG A 179 -6.70 2.63 25.18
C ARG A 179 -6.07 2.43 26.56
N ALA A 180 -6.56 1.45 27.33
CA ALA A 180 -6.12 1.20 28.71
C ALA A 180 -4.95 0.21 28.80
N ARG A 181 -4.59 -0.44 27.70
CA ARG A 181 -3.58 -1.50 27.65
C ARG A 181 -2.20 -0.94 27.30
N PRO A 182 -1.08 -1.61 27.64
CA PRO A 182 0.24 -1.28 27.12
C PRO A 182 0.34 -1.52 25.62
N TRP A 183 1.07 -0.64 24.93
CA TRP A 183 1.33 -0.72 23.48
C TRP A 183 2.81 -0.87 23.23
N HIS A 184 3.21 -1.94 22.53
CA HIS A 184 4.59 -2.19 22.11
C HIS A 184 4.69 -2.10 20.59
N ARG A 185 5.42 -1.12 20.07
CA ARG A 185 5.65 -1.00 18.63
C ARG A 185 6.47 -2.18 18.14
N ILE A 186 5.95 -2.94 17.19
CA ILE A 186 6.60 -4.09 16.56
C ILE A 186 7.04 -3.82 15.13
N PHE A 187 6.54 -2.75 14.51
CA PHE A 187 6.89 -2.37 13.14
C PHE A 187 6.70 -0.86 12.94
N SER A 188 7.50 -0.26 12.06
CA SER A 188 7.30 1.13 11.61
C SER A 188 7.92 1.34 10.24
N THR A 189 7.19 2.00 9.33
CA THR A 189 7.73 2.46 8.03
C THR A 189 8.80 3.54 8.17
N ALA A 190 8.98 4.13 9.38
CA ALA A 190 10.02 5.11 9.65
C ALA A 190 11.42 4.50 9.86
N GLU A 191 11.54 3.17 9.90
CA GLU A 191 12.85 2.49 10.02
C GLU A 191 13.76 2.85 8.84
N PRO A 192 15.00 3.36 9.09
CA PRO A 192 15.90 3.76 7.99
C PRO A 192 16.22 2.63 7.01
N ARG A 193 16.32 1.40 7.47
CA ARG A 193 16.54 0.23 6.61
C ARG A 193 15.38 -0.07 5.65
N LEU A 194 14.18 0.49 5.93
CA LEU A 194 12.98 0.39 5.09
C LEU A 194 12.78 1.65 4.22
N GLY A 195 13.78 2.54 4.13
CA GLY A 195 13.68 3.83 3.45
C GLY A 195 13.10 4.95 4.31
N GLY A 196 12.80 4.70 5.59
CA GLY A 196 12.21 5.67 6.50
C GLY A 196 13.21 6.70 7.02
N ASN A 197 12.69 7.78 7.60
CA ASN A 197 13.45 8.93 8.08
C ASN A 197 13.88 8.86 9.57
N GLY A 198 13.65 7.73 10.24
CA GLY A 198 13.98 7.51 11.66
C GLY A 198 13.03 8.19 12.66
N ARG A 199 12.02 8.91 12.21
CA ARG A 199 11.03 9.55 13.10
C ARG A 199 9.86 8.61 13.35
N HIS A 200 9.97 7.86 14.43
CA HIS A 200 8.98 6.84 14.76
C HIS A 200 7.75 7.42 15.45
N PRO A 201 6.58 6.76 15.25
CA PRO A 201 5.41 7.01 16.10
C PRO A 201 5.69 6.66 17.56
N GLU A 202 5.17 7.49 18.48
CA GLU A 202 5.41 7.37 19.91
C GLU A 202 4.11 7.50 20.70
N VAL A 203 4.05 6.78 21.81
CA VAL A 203 2.96 6.89 22.78
C VAL A 203 3.51 7.59 24.03
N VAL A 204 2.96 8.75 24.36
CA VAL A 204 3.44 9.61 25.45
C VAL A 204 2.32 9.80 26.47
N GLY A 205 2.70 9.93 27.75
CA GLY A 205 1.77 10.10 28.86
C GLY A 205 1.16 8.78 29.34
N ALA A 206 0.29 8.88 30.33
CA ALA A 206 -0.41 7.74 30.93
C ALA A 206 -1.85 8.10 31.25
N GLY A 207 -2.71 7.07 31.41
CA GLY A 207 -4.11 7.26 31.72
C GLY A 207 -4.82 8.23 30.77
N PRO A 208 -5.67 9.12 31.27
CA PRO A 208 -6.43 10.07 30.43
C PRO A 208 -5.58 11.04 29.60
N SER A 209 -4.33 11.32 30.01
CA SER A 209 -3.42 12.20 29.28
C SER A 209 -2.59 11.51 28.19
N ARG A 210 -2.83 10.21 27.95
CA ARG A 210 -2.11 9.42 26.94
C ARG A 210 -2.39 9.92 25.53
N VAL A 211 -1.34 10.22 24.80
CA VAL A 211 -1.38 10.70 23.43
C VAL A 211 -0.51 9.78 22.57
N VAL A 212 -0.93 9.45 21.36
CA VAL A 212 -0.10 8.85 20.35
C VAL A 212 0.28 9.90 19.30
N TYR A 213 1.56 10.15 19.15
CA TYR A 213 2.12 10.98 18.07
C TYR A 213 2.45 10.08 16.88
N VAL A 214 1.96 10.44 15.70
CA VAL A 214 2.25 9.74 14.45
C VAL A 214 2.81 10.75 13.45
N PRO A 215 4.08 10.60 13.04
CA PRO A 215 4.70 11.47 12.05
C PRO A 215 3.95 11.50 10.73
N ALA A 216 4.25 12.51 9.89
CA ALA A 216 3.68 12.62 8.57
C ALA A 216 4.02 11.37 7.73
N ARG A 217 3.03 10.88 6.98
CA ARG A 217 3.19 9.78 6.02
C ARG A 217 3.93 8.57 6.60
N THR A 218 3.48 8.13 7.78
CA THR A 218 4.10 7.02 8.51
C THR A 218 3.03 6.02 8.93
N ALA A 219 3.35 4.73 8.83
CA ALA A 219 2.58 3.67 9.44
C ALA A 219 3.38 2.95 10.51
N ALA A 220 2.68 2.46 11.53
CA ALA A 220 3.26 1.59 12.53
C ALA A 220 2.25 0.56 13.02
N ILE A 221 2.78 -0.55 13.53
CA ILE A 221 2.02 -1.65 14.11
C ILE A 221 2.43 -1.78 15.57
N TRP A 222 1.43 -1.87 16.44
CA TRP A 222 1.64 -2.15 17.86
C TRP A 222 1.02 -3.50 18.23
N ARG A 223 1.75 -4.26 19.02
CA ARG A 223 1.20 -5.32 19.83
C ARG A 223 0.60 -4.68 21.08
N ILE A 224 -0.63 -5.04 21.37
CA ILE A 224 -1.37 -4.57 22.53
C ILE A 224 -1.46 -5.74 23.51
N GLU A 225 -0.96 -5.56 24.71
CA GLU A 225 -1.03 -6.61 25.74
C GLU A 225 -2.49 -6.90 26.14
N GLY A 226 -2.77 -8.18 26.36
CA GLY A 226 -4.08 -8.70 26.71
C GLY A 226 -4.52 -8.38 28.16
#